data_67b27870980169d00c2a2be9af917561
#
_entry.id   67b27870980169d00c2a2be9af917561
#
_cell.length_a   1.000
_cell.length_b   1.000
_cell.length_c   1.000
_cell.angle_alpha   90.00
_cell.angle_beta   90.00
_cell.angle_gamma   90.00
#
_symmetry.space_group_name_H-M   'P 1'
#
loop_
_entity.id
_entity.type
_entity.pdbx_description
1 polymer ?
#
loop_
_entity_poly.entity_id
_entity_poly.type
_entity_poly.pdbx_seq_one_letter_code
_entity_poly.pdbx_strand_id
1 'polypeptide(L)'
;MFRTYRNPYTLRRKKNKFKFWPTVLWLIVVLVGLELGAKALVLVMGNSDRINDTGPNANSNIDRLNFISKDGESLTGIPQAGKLKAESSIAVGYELVPDQSTDIWTINPQGFRDAEPVPLEKPQGEIRIFLLGSSAAFGQGLGDPAALVSEKLEGRLRERLEQQQRSPEKYQPATLPFTVEQRQAIAKLPPRIRPGNYRIINAAVPGYASGNQLAQLALKILPYQPDVIVVLNGYDDLMLASSEDSVGIPVRNDLLTRPVRHFGLFITQPVRSFIQNTTFAKVLQYYFFNPYPDLAESSLPVRQGGDSFAAYLPDPGDTDELDQRVERYRTHIKQMVQLCAGARVPLVVALQPEVTGISPEKRNENVETT
;
A
#
# COMPACT_ATOMS: atom_id res chain seq x y z
N MET A 1 81.14 -14.83 3.90
CA MET A 1 80.63 -16.13 3.37
C MET A 1 79.37 -16.45 4.16
N PHE A 2 78.15 -15.97 3.70
CA PHE A 2 76.86 -16.21 4.37
C PHE A 2 76.11 -17.21 3.53
N ARG A 3 75.83 -18.41 4.08
CA ARG A 3 74.98 -19.43 3.49
C ARG A 3 73.50 -19.11 3.83
N THR A 4 72.70 -18.79 2.83
CA THR A 4 71.27 -18.68 2.94
C THR A 4 70.61 -20.06 2.99
N TYR A 5 69.96 -20.37 4.12
CA TYR A 5 69.16 -21.57 4.28
C TYR A 5 67.82 -21.39 3.52
N ARG A 6 67.61 -22.16 2.46
CA ARG A 6 66.29 -22.31 1.77
C ARG A 6 65.42 -23.22 2.58
N ASN A 7 64.26 -22.72 3.01
CA ASN A 7 63.25 -23.45 3.72
C ASN A 7 62.44 -24.33 2.75
N PRO A 8 62.42 -25.70 2.87
CA PRO A 8 61.81 -26.60 1.87
C PRO A 8 60.31 -26.88 2.06
N TYR A 9 59.60 -26.20 2.96
CA TYR A 9 58.19 -26.49 3.21
C TYR A 9 57.27 -25.41 2.64
N THR A 10 57.23 -25.24 1.31
CA THR A 10 56.08 -24.61 0.67
C THR A 10 55.03 -25.65 0.42
N LEU A 11 54.13 -25.81 1.37
CA LEU A 11 52.90 -26.58 1.15
C LEU A 11 52.10 -25.92 0.03
N ARG A 12 52.17 -26.50 -1.16
CA ARG A 12 51.40 -26.13 -2.33
C ARG A 12 49.92 -26.40 -2.04
N ARG A 13 49.23 -25.39 -1.50
CA ARG A 13 47.76 -25.43 -1.25
C ARG A 13 47.08 -25.65 -2.61
N LYS A 14 46.60 -26.88 -2.87
CA LYS A 14 45.72 -27.15 -4.02
C LYS A 14 44.54 -26.21 -3.93
N LYS A 15 44.48 -25.20 -4.77
CA LYS A 15 43.29 -24.41 -4.99
C LYS A 15 42.27 -25.35 -5.65
N ASN A 16 41.36 -25.90 -4.87
CA ASN A 16 40.16 -26.53 -5.42
C ASN A 16 39.42 -25.45 -6.19
N LYS A 17 39.51 -25.51 -7.53
CA LYS A 17 38.67 -24.67 -8.38
C LYS A 17 37.25 -25.19 -8.21
N PHE A 18 36.49 -24.53 -7.34
CA PHE A 18 35.07 -24.76 -7.19
C PHE A 18 34.42 -24.56 -8.57
N LYS A 19 33.94 -25.65 -9.18
CA LYS A 19 33.30 -25.58 -10.49
C LYS A 19 31.88 -25.02 -10.29
N PHE A 20 31.78 -23.71 -10.19
CA PHE A 20 30.56 -23.00 -9.89
C PHE A 20 29.38 -23.37 -10.80
N TRP A 21 29.61 -23.39 -12.12
CA TRP A 21 28.58 -23.67 -13.10
C TRP A 21 27.97 -25.10 -13.03
N PRO A 22 28.76 -26.17 -12.95
CA PRO A 22 28.17 -27.50 -12.82
C PRO A 22 27.47 -27.73 -11.48
N THR A 23 27.92 -27.09 -10.41
CA THR A 23 27.22 -27.17 -9.12
C THR A 23 25.88 -26.47 -9.16
N VAL A 24 25.77 -25.28 -9.77
CA VAL A 24 24.51 -24.56 -9.96
C VAL A 24 23.56 -25.37 -10.86
N LEU A 25 24.05 -25.91 -11.97
CA LEU A 25 23.24 -26.71 -12.86
C LEU A 25 22.69 -27.96 -12.14
N TRP A 26 23.54 -28.63 -11.36
CA TRP A 26 23.13 -29.79 -10.58
C TRP A 26 22.06 -29.45 -9.54
N LEU A 27 22.19 -28.32 -8.88
CA LEU A 27 21.22 -27.81 -7.91
C LEU A 27 19.87 -27.52 -8.56
N ILE A 28 19.85 -26.93 -9.76
CA ILE A 28 18.64 -26.72 -10.57
C ILE A 28 17.98 -28.03 -10.91
N VAL A 29 18.75 -29.02 -11.38
CA VAL A 29 18.23 -30.36 -11.74
C VAL A 29 17.60 -31.03 -10.52
N VAL A 30 18.23 -30.94 -9.34
CA VAL A 30 17.67 -31.50 -8.10
C VAL A 30 16.36 -30.78 -7.71
N LEU A 31 16.30 -29.44 -7.78
CA LEU A 31 15.08 -28.70 -7.48
C LEU A 31 13.92 -29.05 -8.44
N VAL A 32 14.21 -29.15 -9.73
CA VAL A 32 13.21 -29.59 -10.74
C VAL A 32 12.76 -31.02 -10.46
N GLY A 33 13.68 -31.91 -10.13
CA GLY A 33 13.37 -33.30 -9.77
C GLY A 33 12.48 -33.41 -8.54
N LEU A 34 12.76 -32.61 -7.50
CA LEU A 34 11.93 -32.53 -6.27
C LEU A 34 10.52 -31.99 -6.57
N GLU A 35 10.40 -30.97 -7.41
CA GLU A 35 9.10 -30.40 -7.80
C GLU A 35 8.27 -31.41 -8.62
N LEU A 36 8.87 -32.09 -9.59
CA LEU A 36 8.21 -33.13 -10.37
C LEU A 36 7.81 -34.33 -9.51
N GLY A 37 8.67 -34.74 -8.58
CA GLY A 37 8.38 -35.80 -7.61
C GLY A 37 7.23 -35.44 -6.69
N ALA A 38 7.20 -34.19 -6.18
CA ALA A 38 6.10 -33.69 -5.37
C ALA A 38 4.77 -33.66 -6.14
N LYS A 39 4.77 -33.19 -7.38
CA LYS A 39 3.57 -33.21 -8.25
C LYS A 39 3.05 -34.62 -8.51
N ALA A 40 3.95 -35.55 -8.81
CA ALA A 40 3.59 -36.96 -8.99
C ALA A 40 2.99 -37.57 -7.72
N LEU A 41 3.58 -37.29 -6.57
CA LEU A 41 3.08 -37.74 -5.27
C LEU A 41 1.68 -37.20 -4.97
N VAL A 42 1.44 -35.92 -5.19
CA VAL A 42 0.12 -35.27 -5.02
C VAL A 42 -0.92 -35.91 -5.93
N LEU A 43 -0.56 -36.21 -7.18
CA LEU A 43 -1.44 -36.82 -8.16
C LEU A 43 -1.80 -38.28 -7.81
N VAL A 44 -0.83 -39.06 -7.31
CA VAL A 44 -1.06 -40.44 -6.88
C VAL A 44 -1.88 -40.52 -5.59
N MET A 45 -1.66 -39.58 -4.66
CA MET A 45 -2.40 -39.56 -3.38
C MET A 45 -3.81 -38.98 -3.49
N GLY A 46 -4.20 -38.43 -4.63
CA GLY A 46 -5.54 -37.85 -4.84
C GLY A 46 -5.89 -36.65 -3.95
N ASN A 47 -4.89 -36.09 -3.24
CA ASN A 47 -5.05 -35.00 -2.26
C ASN A 47 -4.73 -33.62 -2.86
N SER A 48 -4.82 -33.47 -4.19
CA SER A 48 -4.48 -32.20 -4.88
C SER A 48 -5.22 -31.00 -4.29
N ASP A 49 -6.50 -31.16 -4.02
CA ASP A 49 -7.34 -30.06 -3.53
C ASP A 49 -6.97 -29.71 -2.07
N ARG A 50 -6.73 -30.72 -1.24
CA ARG A 50 -6.32 -30.50 0.17
C ARG A 50 -4.93 -29.89 0.28
N ILE A 51 -3.97 -30.27 -0.54
CA ILE A 51 -2.61 -29.72 -0.53
C ILE A 51 -2.57 -28.33 -1.19
N ASN A 52 -3.43 -28.08 -2.16
CA ASN A 52 -3.57 -26.76 -2.75
C ASN A 52 -4.40 -25.80 -1.85
N ASP A 53 -5.40 -26.35 -1.12
CA ASP A 53 -6.23 -25.57 -0.20
C ASP A 53 -5.66 -25.48 1.22
N THR A 54 -4.81 -26.43 1.65
CA THR A 54 -4.21 -26.48 3.01
C THR A 54 -2.74 -26.12 3.05
N GLY A 55 -2.13 -25.83 1.94
CA GLY A 55 -0.93 -25.00 2.03
C GLY A 55 -1.32 -23.76 2.84
N PRO A 56 -0.44 -23.15 3.62
CA PRO A 56 -0.74 -21.85 4.19
C PRO A 56 -1.09 -20.96 3.03
N ASN A 57 -2.35 -20.89 2.78
CA ASN A 57 -3.07 -20.42 1.60
C ASN A 57 -2.19 -20.50 0.36
N ALA A 58 -2.63 -20.93 -0.76
CA ALA A 58 -1.83 -20.96 -1.98
C ALA A 58 -0.98 -19.68 -2.18
N ASN A 59 -1.21 -18.66 -1.35
CA ASN A 59 -0.40 -17.50 -1.03
C ASN A 59 -0.30 -17.36 0.48
N SER A 60 0.78 -17.86 1.09
CA SER A 60 1.04 -17.81 2.54
C SER A 60 1.16 -16.40 3.14
N ASN A 61 0.95 -15.37 2.35
CA ASN A 61 1.01 -13.96 2.73
C ASN A 61 -0.34 -13.23 2.55
N ILE A 62 -1.41 -13.94 2.16
CA ILE A 62 -2.73 -13.33 2.00
C ILE A 62 -3.46 -13.40 3.32
N ASP A 63 -3.73 -12.22 3.86
CA ASP A 63 -4.49 -12.01 5.06
C ASP A 63 -5.83 -11.37 4.71
N ARG A 64 -6.88 -11.71 5.45
CA ARG A 64 -8.11 -10.92 5.39
C ARG A 64 -7.98 -9.73 6.30
N LEU A 65 -8.33 -8.54 5.80
CA LEU A 65 -8.38 -7.36 6.65
C LEU A 65 -9.56 -7.52 7.63
N ASN A 66 -9.22 -7.60 8.90
CA ASN A 66 -10.19 -7.63 10.00
C ASN A 66 -10.23 -6.25 10.66
N PHE A 67 -11.37 -5.58 10.54
CA PHE A 67 -11.58 -4.28 11.14
C PHE A 67 -11.93 -4.47 12.61
N ILE A 68 -11.05 -4.04 13.50
CA ILE A 68 -11.16 -4.24 14.94
C ILE A 68 -11.31 -2.90 15.67
N SER A 69 -12.05 -2.95 16.80
CA SER A 69 -12.10 -1.85 17.78
C SER A 69 -10.78 -1.73 18.54
N LYS A 70 -10.68 -0.72 19.42
CA LYS A 70 -9.55 -0.57 20.33
C LYS A 70 -9.30 -1.83 21.18
N ASP A 71 -10.34 -2.47 21.62
CA ASP A 71 -10.28 -3.65 22.51
C ASP A 71 -9.99 -4.94 21.74
N GLY A 72 -9.76 -4.86 20.44
CA GLY A 72 -9.42 -5.97 19.57
C GLY A 72 -10.63 -6.78 19.09
N GLU A 73 -11.85 -6.35 19.42
CA GLU A 73 -13.06 -7.01 18.94
C GLU A 73 -13.40 -6.62 17.50
N SER A 74 -13.87 -7.58 16.72
CA SER A 74 -14.30 -7.32 15.34
C SER A 74 -15.51 -6.39 15.32
N LEU A 75 -15.45 -5.35 14.49
CA LEU A 75 -16.55 -4.39 14.32
C LEU A 75 -17.70 -5.06 13.57
N THR A 76 -18.78 -5.33 14.27
CA THR A 76 -19.95 -6.06 13.76
C THR A 76 -20.82 -5.22 12.81
N GLY A 77 -20.66 -3.90 12.80
CA GLY A 77 -21.47 -2.98 11.99
C GLY A 77 -20.91 -2.68 10.60
N ILE A 78 -19.66 -3.04 10.30
CA ILE A 78 -19.08 -2.83 8.98
C ILE A 78 -19.50 -3.98 8.08
N PRO A 79 -20.23 -3.71 6.98
CA PRO A 79 -20.59 -4.76 6.05
C PRO A 79 -19.34 -5.51 5.60
N GLN A 80 -19.34 -6.84 5.76
CA GLN A 80 -18.29 -7.70 5.23
C GLN A 80 -16.87 -7.50 5.82
N ALA A 81 -16.78 -7.16 7.09
CA ALA A 81 -15.51 -7.27 7.84
C ALA A 81 -14.83 -8.61 7.52
N GLY A 82 -13.54 -8.56 7.20
CA GLY A 82 -12.74 -9.76 6.89
C GLY A 82 -12.91 -10.35 5.48
N LYS A 83 -13.66 -9.73 4.56
CA LYS A 83 -13.76 -10.20 3.16
C LYS A 83 -12.74 -9.56 2.23
N LEU A 84 -12.22 -8.37 2.56
CA LEU A 84 -11.17 -7.73 1.79
C LEU A 84 -9.83 -8.39 2.08
N LYS A 85 -9.20 -8.94 1.05
CA LYS A 85 -7.92 -9.65 1.16
C LYS A 85 -6.76 -8.71 0.90
N ALA A 86 -5.72 -8.86 1.71
CA ALA A 86 -4.46 -8.14 1.54
C ALA A 86 -3.28 -9.11 1.64
N GLU A 87 -2.20 -8.78 0.97
CA GLU A 87 -0.93 -9.50 1.02
C GLU A 87 0.08 -8.69 1.82
N SER A 88 0.77 -9.34 2.76
CA SER A 88 1.83 -8.69 3.54
C SER A 88 2.98 -8.25 2.65
N SER A 89 3.37 -6.98 2.76
CA SER A 89 4.45 -6.36 1.98
C SER A 89 5.47 -5.74 2.93
N ILE A 90 6.74 -6.14 2.77
CA ILE A 90 7.85 -5.58 3.57
C ILE A 90 8.04 -4.08 3.26
N ALA A 91 7.65 -3.64 2.07
CA ALA A 91 7.86 -2.28 1.61
C ALA A 91 6.79 -1.30 2.11
N VAL A 92 5.53 -1.72 2.08
CA VAL A 92 4.38 -0.84 2.35
C VAL A 92 3.50 -1.34 3.51
N GLY A 93 3.90 -2.43 4.18
CA GLY A 93 3.14 -3.10 5.23
C GLY A 93 2.23 -4.19 4.69
N TYR A 94 1.27 -3.86 3.90
CA TYR A 94 0.41 -4.79 3.15
C TYR A 94 -0.17 -4.11 1.92
N GLU A 95 -0.57 -4.91 0.95
CA GLU A 95 -1.21 -4.45 -0.30
C GLU A 95 -2.50 -5.21 -0.53
N LEU A 96 -3.48 -4.56 -1.14
CA LEU A 96 -4.70 -5.25 -1.51
C LEU A 96 -4.41 -6.28 -2.61
N VAL A 97 -4.97 -7.48 -2.45
CA VAL A 97 -4.84 -8.54 -3.46
C VAL A 97 -5.52 -8.08 -4.75
N PRO A 98 -4.81 -8.14 -5.89
CA PRO A 98 -5.39 -7.80 -7.18
C PRO A 98 -6.57 -8.70 -7.56
N ASP A 99 -7.40 -8.21 -8.47
CA ASP A 99 -8.51 -8.93 -9.09
C ASP A 99 -9.50 -9.56 -8.09
N GLN A 100 -9.74 -8.88 -6.96
CA GLN A 100 -10.75 -9.32 -6.01
C GLN A 100 -12.03 -8.49 -6.12
N SER A 101 -13.16 -9.15 -6.03
CA SER A 101 -14.47 -8.53 -5.96
C SER A 101 -15.25 -9.10 -4.78
N THR A 102 -15.87 -8.22 -4.02
CA THR A 102 -16.82 -8.53 -2.95
C THR A 102 -18.15 -7.88 -3.29
N ASP A 103 -19.17 -8.04 -2.42
CA ASP A 103 -20.46 -7.37 -2.63
C ASP A 103 -20.35 -5.83 -2.59
N ILE A 104 -19.24 -5.28 -2.06
CA ILE A 104 -19.06 -3.84 -1.85
C ILE A 104 -17.85 -3.30 -2.61
N TRP A 105 -16.76 -4.06 -2.65
CA TRP A 105 -15.47 -3.56 -3.14
C TRP A 105 -15.02 -4.30 -4.38
N THR A 106 -14.61 -3.57 -5.39
CA THR A 106 -13.92 -4.08 -6.57
C THR A 106 -12.49 -3.53 -6.56
N ILE A 107 -11.51 -4.45 -6.64
CA ILE A 107 -10.09 -4.14 -6.70
C ILE A 107 -9.58 -4.61 -8.05
N ASN A 108 -8.98 -3.72 -8.80
CA ASN A 108 -8.49 -3.98 -10.14
C ASN A 108 -7.19 -4.83 -10.17
N PRO A 109 -6.69 -5.23 -11.35
CA PRO A 109 -5.46 -6.02 -11.49
C PRO A 109 -4.20 -5.38 -10.91
N GLN A 110 -4.22 -4.09 -10.61
CA GLN A 110 -3.10 -3.36 -10.00
C GLN A 110 -3.25 -3.19 -8.47
N GLY A 111 -4.32 -3.72 -7.89
CA GLY A 111 -4.59 -3.62 -6.45
C GLY A 111 -5.17 -2.26 -6.02
N PHE A 112 -5.76 -1.49 -6.95
CA PHE A 112 -6.45 -0.24 -6.65
C PHE A 112 -7.97 -0.46 -6.58
N ARG A 113 -8.65 0.34 -5.77
CA ARG A 113 -10.13 0.34 -5.75
C ARG A 113 -10.69 1.07 -6.97
N ASP A 114 -10.67 0.39 -8.08
CA ASP A 114 -11.09 0.85 -9.40
C ASP A 114 -11.68 -0.35 -10.15
N ALA A 115 -12.67 -0.15 -10.99
CA ALA A 115 -13.22 -1.22 -11.83
C ALA A 115 -12.34 -1.48 -13.07
N GLU A 116 -11.61 -0.46 -13.53
CA GLU A 116 -10.81 -0.53 -14.75
C GLU A 116 -9.32 -0.74 -14.44
N PRO A 117 -8.60 -1.51 -15.27
CA PRO A 117 -7.16 -1.66 -15.12
C PRO A 117 -6.43 -0.34 -15.41
N VAL A 118 -5.33 -0.12 -14.71
CA VAL A 118 -4.46 1.05 -14.87
C VAL A 118 -3.16 0.60 -15.53
N PRO A 119 -2.97 0.81 -16.85
CA PRO A 119 -1.72 0.45 -17.51
C PRO A 119 -0.57 1.37 -17.04
N LEU A 120 0.66 0.85 -16.97
CA LEU A 120 1.84 1.66 -16.62
C LEU A 120 2.03 2.79 -17.64
N GLU A 121 1.93 2.48 -18.93
CA GLU A 121 1.97 3.50 -19.98
C GLU A 121 0.66 4.27 -19.97
N LYS A 122 0.79 5.59 -19.82
CA LYS A 122 -0.36 6.49 -19.78
C LYS A 122 -0.95 6.67 -21.17
N PRO A 123 -2.26 6.42 -21.38
CA PRO A 123 -2.95 6.71 -22.64
C PRO A 123 -2.81 8.19 -23.04
N GLN A 124 -2.76 8.43 -24.34
CA GLN A 124 -2.64 9.78 -24.86
C GLN A 124 -3.83 10.66 -24.44
N GLY A 125 -3.54 11.82 -23.88
CA GLY A 125 -4.58 12.77 -23.43
C GLY A 125 -5.17 12.46 -22.07
N GLU A 126 -4.78 11.36 -21.40
CA GLU A 126 -5.18 11.05 -20.04
C GLU A 126 -4.43 11.93 -19.03
N ILE A 127 -5.16 12.45 -18.06
CA ILE A 127 -4.63 13.18 -16.90
C ILE A 127 -4.92 12.31 -15.67
N ARG A 128 -3.87 11.73 -15.09
CA ARG A 128 -3.96 10.80 -13.96
C ARG A 128 -3.85 11.52 -12.63
N ILE A 129 -4.86 11.34 -11.80
CA ILE A 129 -4.85 11.78 -10.41
C ILE A 129 -4.92 10.54 -9.53
N PHE A 130 -3.92 10.32 -8.68
CA PHE A 130 -3.96 9.26 -7.69
C PHE A 130 -4.46 9.80 -6.36
N LEU A 131 -5.48 9.17 -5.81
CA LEU A 131 -5.99 9.42 -4.46
C LEU A 131 -5.37 8.39 -3.51
N LEU A 132 -4.50 8.85 -2.62
CA LEU A 132 -3.93 8.07 -1.54
C LEU A 132 -4.65 8.40 -0.24
N GLY A 133 -4.65 7.47 0.68
CA GLY A 133 -5.27 7.68 1.98
C GLY A 133 -5.57 6.37 2.69
N SER A 134 -6.39 6.46 3.71
CA SER A 134 -6.85 5.34 4.51
C SER A 134 -8.34 5.02 4.24
N SER A 135 -9.02 4.50 5.24
CA SER A 135 -10.41 4.01 5.17
C SER A 135 -11.42 5.01 4.59
N ALA A 136 -11.27 6.30 4.91
CA ALA A 136 -12.14 7.36 4.39
C ALA A 136 -11.92 7.61 2.89
N ALA A 137 -10.66 7.70 2.45
CA ALA A 137 -10.31 7.86 1.04
C ALA A 137 -10.67 6.61 0.23
N PHE A 138 -10.45 5.43 0.81
CA PHE A 138 -10.88 4.17 0.25
C PHE A 138 -12.40 4.09 0.10
N GLY A 139 -13.15 4.70 1.01
CA GLY A 139 -14.62 4.63 1.04
C GLY A 139 -15.09 3.30 1.63
N GLN A 140 -14.50 2.85 2.73
CA GLN A 140 -14.69 1.52 3.30
C GLN A 140 -16.16 1.14 3.51
N GLY A 141 -16.99 2.04 4.02
CA GLY A 141 -18.42 1.83 4.26
C GLY A 141 -19.32 2.05 3.04
N LEU A 142 -18.76 2.34 1.86
CA LEU A 142 -19.53 2.69 0.67
C LEU A 142 -19.58 1.52 -0.31
N GLY A 143 -20.77 0.97 -0.52
CA GLY A 143 -21.03 -0.07 -1.52
C GLY A 143 -21.32 0.48 -2.91
N ASP A 144 -21.83 1.70 -3.00
CA ASP A 144 -22.08 2.36 -4.29
C ASP A 144 -20.78 3.04 -4.80
N PRO A 145 -20.22 2.60 -5.93
CA PRO A 145 -19.05 3.24 -6.52
C PRO A 145 -19.24 4.75 -6.75
N ALA A 146 -20.43 5.19 -7.17
CA ALA A 146 -20.73 6.60 -7.42
C ALA A 146 -20.65 7.49 -6.15
N ALA A 147 -20.70 6.87 -4.97
CA ALA A 147 -20.55 7.56 -3.70
C ALA A 147 -19.08 7.84 -3.34
N LEU A 148 -18.13 7.15 -3.98
CA LEU A 148 -16.70 7.29 -3.69
C LEU A 148 -16.20 8.72 -3.95
N VAL A 149 -15.24 9.15 -3.14
CA VAL A 149 -14.59 10.45 -3.31
C VAL A 149 -13.90 10.56 -4.67
N SER A 150 -13.25 9.48 -5.14
CA SER A 150 -12.64 9.41 -6.47
C SER A 150 -13.64 9.67 -7.59
N GLU A 151 -14.75 8.95 -7.59
CA GLU A 151 -15.79 9.08 -8.62
C GLU A 151 -16.46 10.45 -8.63
N LYS A 152 -16.79 10.97 -7.42
CA LYS A 152 -17.36 12.30 -7.28
C LYS A 152 -16.39 13.39 -7.75
N LEU A 153 -15.11 13.25 -7.46
CA LEU A 153 -14.10 14.21 -7.90
C LEU A 153 -13.92 14.16 -9.43
N GLU A 154 -13.89 12.96 -10.02
CA GLU A 154 -13.83 12.80 -11.48
C GLU A 154 -15.06 13.40 -12.16
N GLY A 155 -16.25 13.09 -11.67
CA GLY A 155 -17.50 13.67 -12.17
C GLY A 155 -17.51 15.19 -12.10
N ARG A 156 -17.05 15.77 -10.97
CA ARG A 156 -16.94 17.23 -10.80
C ARG A 156 -15.93 17.86 -11.77
N LEU A 157 -14.80 17.23 -12.01
CA LEU A 157 -13.83 17.72 -12.99
C LEU A 157 -14.39 17.68 -14.41
N ARG A 158 -15.10 16.61 -14.76
CA ARG A 158 -15.78 16.47 -16.05
C ARG A 158 -16.83 17.58 -16.25
N GLU A 159 -17.70 17.79 -15.27
CA GLU A 159 -18.69 18.87 -15.28
C GLU A 159 -18.03 20.26 -15.46
N ARG A 160 -16.95 20.51 -14.74
CA ARG A 160 -16.21 21.79 -14.80
C ARG A 160 -15.55 22.00 -16.15
N LEU A 161 -15.01 20.95 -16.76
CA LEU A 161 -14.47 21.02 -18.13
C LEU A 161 -15.56 21.35 -19.16
N GLU A 162 -16.71 20.69 -19.06
CA GLU A 162 -17.85 21.00 -19.94
C GLU A 162 -18.36 22.43 -19.76
N GLN A 163 -18.45 22.92 -18.52
CA GLN A 163 -18.79 24.31 -18.23
C GLN A 163 -17.77 25.28 -18.82
N GLN A 164 -16.49 24.98 -18.70
CA GLN A 164 -15.41 25.78 -19.28
C GLN A 164 -15.48 25.81 -20.81
N GLN A 165 -15.82 24.69 -21.45
CA GLN A 165 -15.99 24.63 -22.91
C GLN A 165 -17.20 25.44 -23.39
N ARG A 166 -18.31 25.40 -22.62
CA ARG A 166 -19.54 26.15 -22.95
C ARG A 166 -19.44 27.65 -22.68
N SER A 167 -18.65 28.06 -21.69
CA SER A 167 -18.54 29.45 -21.23
C SER A 167 -17.11 29.78 -20.80
N PRO A 168 -16.15 29.80 -21.75
CA PRO A 168 -14.73 29.99 -21.44
C PRO A 168 -14.43 31.37 -20.81
N GLU A 169 -15.27 32.37 -21.07
CA GLU A 169 -15.16 33.70 -20.50
C GLU A 169 -15.37 33.77 -18.99
N LYS A 170 -16.00 32.77 -18.40
CA LYS A 170 -16.22 32.67 -16.96
C LYS A 170 -15.01 32.12 -16.19
N TYR A 171 -13.97 31.73 -16.90
CA TYR A 171 -12.73 31.16 -16.34
C TYR A 171 -11.56 32.10 -16.60
N GLN A 172 -10.50 31.95 -15.84
CA GLN A 172 -9.29 32.73 -16.03
C GLN A 172 -8.75 32.54 -17.46
N PRO A 173 -8.34 33.62 -18.15
CA PRO A 173 -7.77 33.50 -19.48
C PRO A 173 -6.37 32.88 -19.46
N ALA A 174 -5.94 32.31 -20.57
CA ALA A 174 -4.61 31.71 -20.71
C ALA A 174 -3.48 32.74 -20.56
N THR A 175 -3.74 33.99 -20.93
CA THR A 175 -2.82 35.12 -20.83
C THR A 175 -3.36 36.17 -19.86
N LEU A 176 -2.55 36.53 -18.86
CA LEU A 176 -2.93 37.57 -17.90
C LEU A 176 -2.78 38.97 -18.52
N PRO A 177 -3.72 39.90 -18.31
CA PRO A 177 -3.60 41.28 -18.76
C PRO A 177 -2.44 42.02 -18.04
N PHE A 178 -2.02 43.14 -18.67
CA PHE A 178 -0.92 43.94 -18.13
C PHE A 178 -1.30 44.76 -16.91
N THR A 179 -2.55 45.24 -16.81
CA THR A 179 -2.96 46.13 -15.73
C THR A 179 -3.29 45.38 -14.46
N VAL A 180 -2.96 45.99 -13.32
CA VAL A 180 -3.17 45.39 -11.97
C VAL A 180 -4.66 45.21 -11.68
N GLU A 181 -5.48 46.20 -12.07
CA GLU A 181 -6.93 46.16 -11.87
C GLU A 181 -7.59 45.01 -12.64
N GLN A 182 -7.17 44.80 -13.89
CA GLN A 182 -7.67 43.68 -14.70
C GLN A 182 -7.22 42.32 -14.12
N ARG A 183 -5.98 42.21 -13.61
CA ARG A 183 -5.51 40.97 -12.96
C ARG A 183 -6.31 40.67 -11.71
N GLN A 184 -6.62 41.70 -10.90
CA GLN A 184 -7.46 41.52 -9.70
C GLN A 184 -8.90 41.11 -10.05
N ALA A 185 -9.45 41.63 -11.13
CA ALA A 185 -10.76 41.20 -11.63
C ALA A 185 -10.75 39.74 -12.09
N ILE A 186 -9.73 39.35 -12.83
CA ILE A 186 -9.55 37.98 -13.35
C ILE A 186 -9.25 36.99 -12.23
N ALA A 187 -8.52 37.38 -11.18
CA ALA A 187 -8.25 36.54 -10.03
C ALA A 187 -9.52 36.08 -9.28
N LYS A 188 -10.65 36.76 -9.47
CA LYS A 188 -11.96 36.36 -8.94
C LYS A 188 -12.65 35.28 -9.77
N LEU A 189 -12.19 35.05 -11.00
CA LEU A 189 -12.72 33.99 -11.85
C LEU A 189 -12.15 32.62 -11.45
N PRO A 190 -12.91 31.52 -11.61
CA PRO A 190 -12.39 30.18 -11.42
C PRO A 190 -11.13 29.91 -12.26
N PRO A 191 -10.17 29.16 -11.74
CA PRO A 191 -8.98 28.81 -12.50
C PRO A 191 -9.34 27.97 -13.72
N ARG A 192 -8.64 28.19 -14.82
CA ARG A 192 -8.79 27.39 -16.03
C ARG A 192 -8.23 25.98 -15.80
N ILE A 193 -9.05 24.98 -16.11
CA ILE A 193 -8.68 23.58 -16.03
C ILE A 193 -8.05 23.15 -17.37
N ARG A 194 -6.95 22.41 -17.30
CA ARG A 194 -6.28 21.87 -18.49
C ARG A 194 -7.22 20.91 -19.23
N PRO A 195 -7.37 21.02 -20.55
CA PRO A 195 -8.16 20.06 -21.33
C PRO A 195 -7.52 18.67 -21.28
N GLY A 196 -8.33 17.63 -21.16
CA GLY A 196 -7.88 16.25 -21.14
C GLY A 196 -8.94 15.31 -20.56
N ASN A 197 -8.66 14.03 -20.62
CA ASN A 197 -9.48 13.00 -19.99
C ASN A 197 -8.97 12.74 -18.56
N TYR A 198 -9.67 13.28 -17.59
CA TYR A 198 -9.31 13.10 -16.18
C TYR A 198 -9.73 11.73 -15.70
N ARG A 199 -8.79 11.01 -15.12
CA ARG A 199 -9.01 9.74 -14.44
C ARG A 199 -8.50 9.82 -13.01
N ILE A 200 -9.36 9.50 -12.05
CA ILE A 200 -9.02 9.51 -10.63
C ILE A 200 -8.93 8.07 -10.12
N ILE A 201 -7.73 7.63 -9.85
CA ILE A 201 -7.42 6.28 -9.41
C ILE A 201 -7.40 6.25 -7.88
N ASN A 202 -8.30 5.47 -7.28
CA ASN A 202 -8.34 5.31 -5.84
C ASN A 202 -7.31 4.26 -5.40
N ALA A 203 -6.14 4.73 -4.99
CA ALA A 203 -5.05 3.93 -4.47
C ALA A 203 -5.01 3.89 -2.93
N ALA A 204 -6.05 4.39 -2.26
CA ALA A 204 -6.15 4.32 -0.80
C ALA A 204 -6.29 2.88 -0.32
N VAL A 205 -5.76 2.61 0.86
CA VAL A 205 -5.80 1.29 1.51
C VAL A 205 -6.27 1.47 2.95
N PRO A 206 -7.31 0.74 3.40
CA PRO A 206 -7.80 0.86 4.77
C PRO A 206 -6.70 0.65 5.81
N GLY A 207 -6.63 1.53 6.81
CA GLY A 207 -5.67 1.47 7.90
C GLY A 207 -4.27 2.02 7.60
N TYR A 208 -4.02 2.55 6.40
CA TYR A 208 -2.72 3.16 6.09
C TYR A 208 -2.50 4.47 6.83
N ALA A 209 -1.39 4.55 7.56
CA ALA A 209 -0.84 5.80 8.05
C ALA A 209 0.04 6.48 6.98
N SER A 210 0.47 7.70 7.23
CA SER A 210 1.28 8.48 6.27
C SER A 210 2.59 7.80 5.87
N GLY A 211 3.19 6.99 6.76
CA GLY A 211 4.39 6.21 6.44
C GLY A 211 4.15 5.15 5.37
N ASN A 212 3.00 4.44 5.43
CA ASN A 212 2.60 3.49 4.39
C ASN A 212 2.36 4.20 3.05
N GLN A 213 1.66 5.35 3.09
CA GLN A 213 1.35 6.15 1.91
C GLN A 213 2.61 6.72 1.26
N LEU A 214 3.60 7.13 2.04
CA LEU A 214 4.91 7.58 1.57
C LEU A 214 5.64 6.45 0.81
N ALA A 215 5.68 5.26 1.39
CA ALA A 215 6.29 4.10 0.76
C ALA A 215 5.53 3.69 -0.53
N GLN A 216 4.20 3.68 -0.47
CA GLN A 216 3.34 3.41 -1.62
C GLN A 216 3.56 4.42 -2.75
N LEU A 217 3.62 5.72 -2.43
CA LEU A 217 3.91 6.78 -3.39
C LEU A 217 5.25 6.53 -4.09
N ALA A 218 6.31 6.30 -3.32
CA ALA A 218 7.66 6.14 -3.84
C ALA A 218 7.82 4.88 -4.72
N LEU A 219 7.28 3.76 -4.29
CA LEU A 219 7.57 2.45 -4.85
C LEU A 219 6.53 1.96 -5.85
N LYS A 220 5.28 2.41 -5.71
CA LYS A 220 4.16 1.87 -6.49
C LYS A 220 3.50 2.92 -7.38
N ILE A 221 3.29 4.14 -6.91
CA ILE A 221 2.46 5.11 -7.62
C ILE A 221 3.24 5.90 -8.68
N LEU A 222 4.44 6.39 -8.36
CA LEU A 222 5.23 7.20 -9.29
C LEU A 222 5.50 6.52 -10.64
N PRO A 223 5.72 5.20 -10.73
CA PRO A 223 5.87 4.52 -12.02
C PRO A 223 4.68 4.65 -12.97
N TYR A 224 3.47 4.89 -12.45
CA TYR A 224 2.26 5.10 -13.28
C TYR A 224 2.14 6.50 -13.89
N GLN A 225 3.17 7.34 -13.76
CA GLN A 225 3.23 8.69 -14.35
C GLN A 225 2.04 9.58 -13.94
N PRO A 226 1.79 9.77 -12.63
CA PRO A 226 0.72 10.64 -12.17
C PRO A 226 0.92 12.08 -12.64
N ASP A 227 -0.17 12.78 -12.94
CA ASP A 227 -0.16 14.23 -13.17
C ASP A 227 -0.43 15.01 -11.87
N VAL A 228 -1.15 14.40 -10.91
CA VAL A 228 -1.42 14.98 -9.59
C VAL A 228 -1.52 13.84 -8.57
N ILE A 229 -1.00 14.07 -7.39
CA ILE A 229 -1.23 13.23 -6.21
C ILE A 229 -2.15 13.98 -5.24
N VAL A 230 -3.19 13.30 -4.77
CA VAL A 230 -4.05 13.77 -3.68
C VAL A 230 -3.91 12.81 -2.52
N VAL A 231 -3.60 13.33 -1.34
CA VAL A 231 -3.50 12.54 -0.11
C VAL A 231 -4.60 13.00 0.84
N LEU A 232 -5.46 12.09 1.24
CA LEU A 232 -6.49 12.31 2.26
C LEU A 232 -6.17 11.43 3.47
N ASN A 233 -5.62 12.02 4.52
CA ASN A 233 -5.09 11.30 5.68
C ASN A 233 -5.12 12.15 6.97
N GLY A 234 -4.35 11.71 7.97
CA GLY A 234 -4.14 12.38 9.26
C GLY A 234 -4.76 11.65 10.44
N TYR A 235 -5.87 10.96 10.24
CA TYR A 235 -6.58 10.26 11.30
C TYR A 235 -5.82 9.04 11.83
N ASP A 236 -5.40 8.15 10.92
CA ASP A 236 -4.67 6.94 11.29
C ASP A 236 -3.31 7.26 11.90
N ASP A 237 -2.70 8.38 11.54
CA ASP A 237 -1.45 8.82 12.14
C ASP A 237 -1.59 9.22 13.61
N LEU A 238 -2.74 9.75 14.01
CA LEU A 238 -3.02 10.06 15.40
C LEU A 238 -3.26 8.80 16.25
N MET A 239 -3.82 7.76 15.65
CA MET A 239 -4.06 6.48 16.34
C MET A 239 -2.80 5.63 16.49
N LEU A 240 -1.80 5.86 15.64
CA LEU A 240 -0.56 5.10 15.62
C LEU A 240 0.43 5.67 16.64
N ALA A 241 0.97 4.82 17.53
CA ALA A 241 1.97 5.25 18.51
C ALA A 241 3.18 5.90 17.85
N SER A 242 3.82 6.88 18.52
CA SER A 242 4.97 7.60 17.96
C SER A 242 6.17 6.69 17.65
N SER A 243 6.26 5.56 18.35
CA SER A 243 7.27 4.52 18.12
C SER A 243 7.10 3.74 16.82
N GLU A 244 5.96 3.88 16.12
CA GLU A 244 5.64 3.21 14.88
C GLU A 244 5.56 4.22 13.74
N ASP A 245 6.23 3.97 12.59
CA ASP A 245 6.16 4.86 11.42
C ASP A 245 5.03 4.50 10.46
N SER A 246 4.65 3.23 10.43
CA SER A 246 3.68 2.68 9.49
C SER A 246 3.04 1.42 10.03
N VAL A 247 1.84 1.12 9.57
CA VAL A 247 1.09 -0.07 9.97
C VAL A 247 1.57 -1.29 9.18
N GLY A 248 1.69 -2.43 9.85
CA GLY A 248 1.97 -3.72 9.22
C GLY A 248 3.41 -3.93 8.75
N ILE A 249 4.31 -2.97 8.94
CA ILE A 249 5.74 -3.17 8.69
C ILE A 249 6.38 -3.74 9.96
N PRO A 250 6.81 -5.00 9.95
CA PRO A 250 7.46 -5.55 11.13
C PRO A 250 8.83 -4.88 11.34
N VAL A 251 9.01 -4.40 12.54
CA VAL A 251 10.32 -3.99 13.08
C VAL A 251 10.94 -2.75 12.42
N ARG A 252 10.34 -1.59 12.66
CA ARG A 252 10.89 -0.25 12.32
C ARG A 252 12.36 -0.07 12.70
N ASN A 253 12.74 -0.47 13.92
CA ASN A 253 14.11 -0.32 14.42
C ASN A 253 15.12 -1.09 13.58
N ASP A 254 14.76 -2.27 13.03
CA ASP A 254 15.63 -3.01 12.10
C ASP A 254 15.75 -2.31 10.74
N LEU A 255 14.69 -1.61 10.29
CA LEU A 255 14.67 -0.84 9.03
C LEU A 255 15.63 0.35 9.10
N LEU A 256 15.56 1.11 10.19
CA LEU A 256 16.38 2.32 10.39
C LEU A 256 17.81 1.99 10.80
N THR A 257 18.01 0.96 11.62
CA THR A 257 19.33 0.57 12.13
C THR A 257 20.07 -0.39 11.20
N ARG A 258 19.35 -1.14 10.36
CA ARG A 258 19.94 -2.14 9.45
C ARG A 258 19.35 -2.07 8.05
N PRO A 259 19.50 -0.96 7.32
CA PRO A 259 18.90 -0.76 5.99
C PRO A 259 19.36 -1.82 4.98
N VAL A 260 20.56 -2.36 5.10
CA VAL A 260 21.07 -3.43 4.24
C VAL A 260 20.30 -4.74 4.44
N ARG A 261 19.88 -5.05 5.67
CA ARG A 261 19.07 -6.24 5.97
C ARG A 261 17.67 -6.11 5.37
N HIS A 262 17.06 -4.93 5.50
CA HIS A 262 15.74 -4.66 4.91
C HIS A 262 15.80 -4.74 3.37
N PHE A 263 16.79 -4.13 2.75
CA PHE A 263 17.02 -4.24 1.31
C PHE A 263 17.25 -5.70 0.88
N GLY A 264 18.00 -6.48 1.67
CA GLY A 264 18.20 -7.90 1.46
C GLY A 264 16.88 -8.69 1.53
N LEU A 265 16.01 -8.40 2.49
CA LEU A 265 14.69 -9.01 2.61
C LEU A 265 13.79 -8.63 1.44
N PHE A 266 13.80 -7.37 1.03
CA PHE A 266 13.04 -6.89 -0.15
C PHE A 266 13.45 -7.61 -1.45
N ILE A 267 14.75 -7.73 -1.72
CA ILE A 267 15.24 -8.44 -2.92
C ILE A 267 14.97 -9.93 -2.85
N THR A 268 15.01 -10.53 -1.66
CA THR A 268 14.78 -11.97 -1.50
C THR A 268 13.31 -12.36 -1.43
N GLN A 269 12.41 -11.40 -1.21
CA GLN A 269 10.95 -11.65 -1.15
C GLN A 269 10.41 -12.39 -2.39
N PRO A 270 10.69 -11.96 -3.64
CA PRO A 270 10.20 -12.67 -4.82
C PRO A 270 10.72 -14.11 -4.89
N VAL A 271 11.97 -14.33 -4.51
CA VAL A 271 12.58 -15.66 -4.48
C VAL A 271 11.95 -16.53 -3.39
N ARG A 272 11.73 -15.97 -2.23
CA ARG A 272 11.07 -16.65 -1.11
C ARG A 272 9.62 -17.00 -1.46
N SER A 273 8.87 -16.08 -2.03
CA SER A 273 7.50 -16.30 -2.50
C SER A 273 7.47 -17.39 -3.58
N PHE A 274 8.39 -17.34 -4.55
CA PHE A 274 8.51 -18.38 -5.58
C PHE A 274 8.77 -19.77 -4.96
N ILE A 275 9.71 -19.89 -4.02
CA ILE A 275 10.03 -21.17 -3.37
C ILE A 275 8.82 -21.68 -2.55
N GLN A 276 8.16 -20.82 -1.79
CA GLN A 276 6.99 -21.17 -0.98
C GLN A 276 5.80 -21.63 -1.82
N ASN A 277 5.68 -21.16 -3.05
CA ASN A 277 4.63 -21.55 -3.99
C ASN A 277 4.93 -22.87 -4.73
N THR A 278 6.11 -23.46 -4.57
CA THR A 278 6.40 -24.76 -5.18
C THR A 278 5.58 -25.88 -4.54
N THR A 279 5.17 -26.87 -5.34
CA THR A 279 4.44 -28.04 -4.85
C THR A 279 5.25 -28.81 -3.81
N PHE A 280 6.56 -28.87 -3.99
CA PHE A 280 7.47 -29.47 -3.03
C PHE A 280 7.42 -28.81 -1.65
N ALA A 281 7.47 -27.48 -1.60
CA ALA A 281 7.38 -26.73 -0.34
C ALA A 281 6.02 -26.92 0.35
N LYS A 282 4.93 -26.92 -0.41
CA LYS A 282 3.57 -27.18 0.08
C LYS A 282 3.42 -28.58 0.65
N VAL A 283 3.94 -29.60 -0.04
CA VAL A 283 3.93 -30.98 0.44
C VAL A 283 4.76 -31.12 1.71
N LEU A 284 5.96 -30.53 1.73
CA LEU A 284 6.82 -30.56 2.91
C LEU A 284 6.13 -29.90 4.12
N GLN A 285 5.51 -28.76 3.91
CA GLN A 285 4.80 -28.04 4.96
C GLN A 285 3.58 -28.81 5.44
N TYR A 286 2.79 -29.39 4.56
CA TYR A 286 1.62 -30.19 4.90
C TYR A 286 1.97 -31.40 5.76
N TYR A 287 3.00 -32.15 5.40
CA TYR A 287 3.33 -33.39 6.10
C TYR A 287 4.25 -33.24 7.33
N PHE A 288 5.10 -32.21 7.38
CA PHE A 288 6.15 -32.10 8.39
C PHE A 288 6.01 -30.92 9.33
N PHE A 289 5.41 -29.81 8.91
CA PHE A 289 5.44 -28.59 9.71
C PHE A 289 4.08 -28.18 10.27
N ASN A 290 3.00 -28.52 9.60
CA ASN A 290 1.67 -28.27 10.13
C ASN A 290 0.59 -29.08 9.40
N PRO A 291 0.27 -30.30 9.85
CA PRO A 291 -0.71 -31.15 9.17
C PRO A 291 -2.15 -30.59 9.25
N TYR A 292 -2.44 -29.74 10.21
CA TYR A 292 -3.73 -29.06 10.37
C TYR A 292 -3.49 -27.70 11.03
N PRO A 293 -3.22 -26.62 10.30
CA PRO A 293 -3.58 -25.34 10.83
C PRO A 293 -5.12 -25.40 10.93
N ASP A 294 -5.65 -25.22 12.11
CA ASP A 294 -6.98 -24.66 12.20
C ASP A 294 -7.01 -23.52 11.21
N LEU A 295 -7.97 -23.59 10.30
CA LEU A 295 -8.24 -22.56 9.28
C LEU A 295 -8.75 -21.27 9.98
N ALA A 296 -8.10 -20.83 11.03
CA ALA A 296 -8.11 -19.46 11.45
C ALA A 296 -7.45 -18.72 10.29
N GLU A 297 -8.28 -18.29 9.34
CA GLU A 297 -7.89 -17.38 8.29
C GLU A 297 -7.02 -16.33 8.93
N SER A 298 -5.75 -16.26 8.54
CA SER A 298 -4.86 -15.27 9.12
C SER A 298 -5.49 -13.91 8.85
N SER A 299 -5.77 -13.17 9.89
CA SER A 299 -6.43 -11.88 9.79
C SER A 299 -5.45 -10.79 10.15
N LEU A 300 -5.30 -9.82 9.26
CA LEU A 300 -4.55 -8.63 9.53
C LEU A 300 -5.47 -7.63 10.24
N PRO A 301 -5.22 -7.33 11.53
CA PRO A 301 -6.06 -6.41 12.27
C PRO A 301 -5.86 -4.98 11.77
N VAL A 302 -6.94 -4.35 11.32
CA VAL A 302 -6.97 -2.93 10.97
C VAL A 302 -7.76 -2.21 12.06
N ARG A 303 -7.06 -1.41 12.84
CA ARG A 303 -7.71 -0.59 13.89
C ARG A 303 -8.57 0.48 13.25
N GLN A 304 -9.78 0.58 13.74
CA GLN A 304 -10.72 1.64 13.36
C GLN A 304 -11.02 2.48 14.60
N GLY A 305 -11.07 3.77 14.41
CA GLY A 305 -11.59 4.65 15.45
C GLY A 305 -13.08 4.38 15.60
N GLY A 306 -13.44 3.51 16.52
CA GLY A 306 -14.83 3.31 16.95
C GLY A 306 -15.32 4.49 17.82
N ASP A 307 -16.35 4.27 18.63
CA ASP A 307 -17.05 5.28 19.43
C ASP A 307 -16.16 6.13 20.36
N SER A 308 -14.89 5.84 20.50
CA SER A 308 -13.96 6.67 21.26
C SER A 308 -12.59 6.80 20.58
N PHE A 309 -12.52 7.69 19.58
CA PHE A 309 -11.24 8.21 19.09
C PHE A 309 -10.34 8.69 20.25
N ALA A 310 -10.93 9.29 21.27
CA ALA A 310 -10.25 9.68 22.50
C ALA A 310 -9.45 8.54 23.15
N ALA A 311 -9.83 7.29 22.90
CA ALA A 311 -9.14 6.14 23.46
C ALA A 311 -7.78 5.81 22.79
N TYR A 312 -7.55 6.31 21.57
CA TYR A 312 -6.26 6.18 20.87
C TYR A 312 -5.36 7.39 21.09
N LEU A 313 -5.92 8.48 21.60
CA LEU A 313 -5.12 9.65 21.98
C LEU A 313 -4.25 9.29 23.19
N PRO A 314 -3.05 9.87 23.29
CA PRO A 314 -2.28 9.79 24.51
C PRO A 314 -3.06 10.39 25.67
N ASP A 315 -2.74 9.97 26.89
CA ASP A 315 -3.33 10.56 28.08
C ASP A 315 -3.23 12.09 28.04
N PRO A 316 -4.23 12.83 28.54
CA PRO A 316 -4.25 14.29 28.44
C PRO A 316 -3.02 15.00 29.06
N GLY A 317 -2.22 14.29 29.86
CA GLY A 317 -0.95 14.75 30.39
C GLY A 317 0.28 14.39 29.55
N ASP A 318 0.16 13.53 28.52
CA ASP A 318 1.25 13.14 27.66
C ASP A 318 1.26 13.93 26.34
N THR A 319 1.56 15.21 26.48
CA THR A 319 1.68 16.13 25.32
C THR A 319 2.86 15.74 24.43
N ASP A 320 3.91 15.15 24.98
CA ASP A 320 5.11 14.79 24.25
C ASP A 320 4.83 13.67 23.22
N GLU A 321 4.01 12.69 23.57
CA GLU A 321 3.62 11.61 22.64
C GLU A 321 2.78 12.18 21.47
N LEU A 322 1.85 13.09 21.75
CA LEU A 322 1.06 13.73 20.70
C LEU A 322 1.94 14.56 19.76
N ASP A 323 2.85 15.36 20.31
CA ASP A 323 3.77 16.16 19.52
C ASP A 323 4.68 15.30 18.66
N GLN A 324 5.14 14.16 19.16
CA GLN A 324 5.93 13.19 18.37
C GLN A 324 5.11 12.59 17.23
N ARG A 325 3.83 12.26 17.43
CA ARG A 325 2.94 11.76 16.35
C ARG A 325 2.75 12.80 15.27
N VAL A 326 2.50 14.06 15.67
CA VAL A 326 2.34 15.18 14.75
C VAL A 326 3.63 15.45 13.96
N GLU A 327 4.80 15.42 14.61
CA GLU A 327 6.08 15.66 13.94
C GLU A 327 6.45 14.50 12.99
N ARG A 328 6.14 13.25 13.34
CA ARG A 328 6.24 12.11 12.43
C ARG A 328 5.38 12.33 11.17
N TYR A 329 4.10 12.65 11.33
CA TYR A 329 3.20 12.97 10.22
C TYR A 329 3.77 14.10 9.35
N ARG A 330 4.18 15.21 9.98
CA ARG A 330 4.78 16.36 9.29
C ARG A 330 6.03 15.96 8.50
N THR A 331 6.84 15.08 9.05
CA THR A 331 8.05 14.56 8.40
C THR A 331 7.70 13.74 7.17
N HIS A 332 6.72 12.83 7.25
CA HIS A 332 6.28 12.05 6.10
C HIS A 332 5.69 12.94 4.99
N ILE A 333 4.88 13.93 5.34
CA ILE A 333 4.35 14.90 4.36
C ILE A 333 5.47 15.69 3.68
N LYS A 334 6.49 16.16 4.43
CA LYS A 334 7.66 16.81 3.83
C LYS A 334 8.40 15.90 2.84
N GLN A 335 8.56 14.62 3.17
CA GLN A 335 9.18 13.63 2.29
C GLN A 335 8.33 13.37 1.04
N MET A 336 7.00 13.28 1.16
CA MET A 336 6.11 13.17 -0.01
C MET A 336 6.22 14.40 -0.92
N VAL A 337 6.28 15.61 -0.35
CA VAL A 337 6.50 16.85 -1.11
C VAL A 337 7.83 16.79 -1.86
N GLN A 338 8.91 16.33 -1.22
CA GLN A 338 10.22 16.20 -1.88
C GLN A 338 10.20 15.18 -3.02
N LEU A 339 9.57 14.03 -2.83
CA LEU A 339 9.40 13.02 -3.88
C LEU A 339 8.59 13.57 -5.06
N CYS A 340 7.47 14.19 -4.79
CA CYS A 340 6.61 14.77 -5.81
C CYS A 340 7.30 15.92 -6.55
N ALA A 341 8.05 16.77 -5.84
CA ALA A 341 8.84 17.84 -6.46
C ALA A 341 9.94 17.27 -7.38
N GLY A 342 10.64 16.21 -6.93
CA GLY A 342 11.62 15.51 -7.75
C GLY A 342 11.02 14.90 -9.01
N ALA A 343 9.82 14.35 -8.92
CA ALA A 343 9.06 13.81 -10.04
C ALA A 343 8.32 14.88 -10.86
N ARG A 344 8.31 16.16 -10.44
CA ARG A 344 7.55 17.27 -11.02
C ARG A 344 6.04 17.04 -11.03
N VAL A 345 5.52 16.38 -10.00
CA VAL A 345 4.10 16.08 -9.82
C VAL A 345 3.55 16.95 -8.70
N PRO A 346 2.48 17.73 -8.91
CA PRO A 346 1.79 18.44 -7.85
C PRO A 346 1.24 17.49 -6.78
N LEU A 347 1.40 17.88 -5.51
CA LEU A 347 0.84 17.18 -4.36
C LEU A 347 -0.22 18.06 -3.68
N VAL A 348 -1.39 17.51 -3.47
CA VAL A 348 -2.48 18.10 -2.68
C VAL A 348 -2.64 17.26 -1.42
N VAL A 349 -2.51 17.88 -0.27
CA VAL A 349 -2.74 17.23 1.03
C VAL A 349 -4.02 17.75 1.62
N ALA A 350 -4.97 16.85 1.89
CA ALA A 350 -6.21 17.10 2.58
C ALA A 350 -6.21 16.36 3.93
N LEU A 351 -6.45 17.07 4.99
CA LEU A 351 -6.69 16.45 6.30
C LEU A 351 -8.11 15.92 6.35
N GLN A 352 -8.25 14.68 6.82
CA GLN A 352 -9.56 14.09 7.05
C GLN A 352 -10.29 14.90 8.13
N PRO A 353 -11.49 15.44 7.85
CA PRO A 353 -12.25 16.14 8.87
C PRO A 353 -12.75 15.13 9.92
N GLU A 354 -12.74 15.55 11.17
CA GLU A 354 -13.30 14.81 12.27
C GLU A 354 -14.63 15.44 12.73
N VAL A 355 -15.59 14.59 13.09
CA VAL A 355 -16.93 15.02 13.51
C VAL A 355 -16.89 15.86 14.76
N THR A 356 -15.97 15.55 15.69
CA THR A 356 -15.81 16.31 16.94
C THR A 356 -15.33 17.74 16.73
N GLY A 357 -14.62 18.00 15.62
CA GLY A 357 -14.20 19.35 15.22
C GLY A 357 -15.32 20.20 14.58
N ILE A 358 -16.47 19.59 14.30
CA ILE A 358 -17.64 20.29 13.76
C ILE A 358 -18.49 20.81 14.93
N SER A 359 -18.82 22.10 14.92
CA SER A 359 -19.69 22.66 15.96
C SER A 359 -21.01 21.89 16.04
N PRO A 360 -21.56 21.64 17.25
CA PRO A 360 -22.78 20.84 17.42
C PRO A 360 -23.96 21.29 16.55
N GLU A 361 -24.05 22.59 16.28
CA GLU A 361 -25.09 23.18 15.43
C GLU A 361 -25.03 22.78 13.97
N LYS A 362 -23.89 22.27 13.50
CA LYS A 362 -23.66 21.79 12.12
C LYS A 362 -23.64 20.27 12.00
N ARG A 363 -23.79 19.53 13.10
CA ARG A 363 -23.90 18.08 13.07
C ARG A 363 -25.30 17.71 12.62
N ASN A 364 -25.40 16.90 11.57
CA ASN A 364 -26.67 16.31 11.21
C ASN A 364 -27.02 15.22 12.22
N GLU A 365 -28.30 15.05 12.54
CA GLU A 365 -28.79 14.02 13.47
C GLU A 365 -28.31 12.60 13.14
N ASN A 366 -28.02 12.31 11.87
CA ASN A 366 -27.49 11.02 11.41
C ASN A 366 -25.99 10.80 11.77
N VAL A 367 -25.29 11.78 12.27
CA VAL A 367 -23.88 11.70 12.68
C VAL A 367 -23.74 11.36 14.16
N GLU A 368 -24.79 11.55 14.95
CA GLU A 368 -24.82 11.21 16.37
C GLU A 368 -25.10 9.71 16.61
N THR A 369 -25.52 8.98 15.56
CA THR A 369 -25.88 7.56 15.64
C THR A 369 -24.89 6.62 14.94
N THR A 370 -23.80 7.13 14.43
CA THR A 370 -22.67 6.36 13.87
C THR A 370 -21.42 6.53 14.70
#